data_82f10eb915ebbe28518a022d85f6d46c
#
_entry.id   82f10eb915ebbe28518a022d85f6d46c
#
_cell.length_a   1.000
_cell.length_b   1.000
_cell.length_c   1.000
_cell.angle_alpha   90.00
_cell.angle_beta   90.00
_cell.angle_gamma   90.00
#
_symmetry.space_group_name_H-M   'P 1'
#
loop_
_entity.id
_entity.type
_entity.pdbx_description
1 polymer ?
#
loop_
_entity_poly.entity_id
_entity_poly.type
_entity_poly.pdbx_seq_one_letter_code
_entity_poly.pdbx_strand_id
1 'polypeptide(L)'
;MDREQQGNGAVQVSVELGALTSVANDPQVAVRVGPVVASLVNGVCGDPLLQLRLLHQSRSLLFDLGDTGRMPLRSAHQVTDIFITHCHADHIGGFMWFLRSRIGHFPPCRLFGPPGLMRHIAGMISGILWDRVEDRGPRFVVHECHGDHLKRWK
;
A
#
# COMPACT_ATOMS: atom_id res chain seq x y z
N MET A 1 45.66 -23.83 -12.66
CA MET A 1 44.44 -24.68 -12.58
C MET A 1 43.59 -24.13 -11.47
N ASP A 2 42.96 -22.95 -11.77
CA ASP A 2 42.25 -22.13 -10.80
C ASP A 2 40.78 -22.54 -10.78
N ARG A 3 40.33 -22.97 -9.59
CA ARG A 3 38.92 -23.27 -9.36
C ARG A 3 38.20 -21.96 -9.05
N GLU A 4 37.40 -21.47 -9.98
CA GLU A 4 36.40 -20.45 -9.72
C GLU A 4 35.42 -20.95 -8.66
N GLN A 5 35.45 -20.36 -7.49
CA GLN A 5 34.39 -20.49 -6.51
C GLN A 5 33.24 -19.58 -6.97
N GLN A 6 32.23 -20.18 -7.61
CA GLN A 6 30.95 -19.55 -7.81
C GLN A 6 30.30 -19.33 -6.43
N GLY A 7 30.30 -18.07 -5.99
CA GLY A 7 29.59 -17.65 -4.80
C GLY A 7 28.08 -17.84 -5.03
N ASN A 8 27.55 -18.88 -4.40
CA ASN A 8 26.12 -19.14 -4.34
C ASN A 8 25.50 -18.04 -3.45
N GLY A 9 25.01 -16.97 -4.05
CA GLY A 9 24.31 -15.87 -3.38
C GLY A 9 23.00 -16.36 -2.80
N ALA A 10 23.06 -17.05 -1.67
CA ALA A 10 21.86 -17.48 -0.96
C ALA A 10 21.04 -16.26 -0.56
N VAL A 11 19.85 -16.12 -1.10
CA VAL A 11 18.89 -15.10 -0.69
C VAL A 11 18.44 -15.44 0.74
N GLN A 12 18.84 -14.59 1.68
CA GLN A 12 18.46 -14.77 3.07
C GLN A 12 16.98 -14.32 3.24
N VAL A 13 16.11 -15.28 3.52
CA VAL A 13 14.70 -15.05 3.84
C VAL A 13 14.54 -15.20 5.34
N SER A 14 14.08 -14.14 6.02
CA SER A 14 13.68 -14.20 7.43
C SER A 14 12.20 -13.94 7.56
N VAL A 15 11.50 -14.77 8.33
CA VAL A 15 10.09 -14.62 8.63
C VAL A 15 9.96 -14.09 10.06
N GLU A 16 9.37 -12.91 10.22
CA GLU A 16 9.06 -12.33 11.52
C GLU A 16 7.55 -12.48 11.79
N LEU A 17 7.21 -13.23 12.83
CA LEU A 17 5.84 -13.33 13.33
C LEU A 17 5.68 -12.25 14.40
N GLY A 18 4.80 -11.28 14.17
CA GLY A 18 4.44 -10.28 15.17
C GLY A 18 3.76 -10.90 16.40
N ALA A 19 3.99 -10.33 17.57
CA ALA A 19 3.41 -10.83 18.81
C ALA A 19 1.88 -10.85 18.76
N LEU A 20 1.29 -11.97 19.17
CA LEU A 20 -0.15 -12.15 19.32
C LEU A 20 -0.69 -11.20 20.40
N THR A 21 -1.36 -10.14 20.00
CA THR A 21 -2.13 -9.30 20.92
C THR A 21 -3.60 -9.37 20.59
N SER A 22 -4.35 -10.04 21.45
CA SER A 22 -5.81 -10.09 21.65
C SER A 22 -6.74 -10.24 20.44
N VAL A 23 -7.56 -11.22 20.54
CA VAL A 23 -8.91 -11.60 20.08
C VAL A 23 -9.46 -11.12 18.71
N ALA A 24 -9.00 -10.04 18.14
CA ALA A 24 -9.48 -9.56 16.84
C ALA A 24 -8.39 -9.51 15.78
N ASN A 25 -7.20 -10.02 16.05
CA ASN A 25 -6.05 -9.71 15.20
C ASN A 25 -5.31 -10.98 14.79
N ASP A 26 -5.53 -11.40 13.55
CA ASP A 26 -4.56 -12.23 12.86
C ASP A 26 -3.15 -11.63 13.02
N PRO A 27 -2.13 -12.42 13.39
CA PRO A 27 -0.78 -11.92 13.52
C PRO A 27 -0.33 -11.31 12.19
N GLN A 28 0.29 -10.14 12.26
CA GLN A 28 0.96 -9.60 11.08
C GLN A 28 2.05 -10.57 10.66
N VAL A 29 2.04 -10.94 9.38
CA VAL A 29 3.07 -11.78 8.79
C VAL A 29 3.99 -10.89 7.96
N ALA A 30 5.28 -10.92 8.26
CA ALA A 30 6.27 -10.18 7.49
C ALA A 30 7.40 -11.10 7.04
N VAL A 31 7.81 -10.92 5.79
CA VAL A 31 8.94 -11.65 5.19
C VAL A 31 9.93 -10.65 4.64
N ARG A 32 11.20 -10.81 4.97
CA ARG A 32 12.27 -9.99 4.41
C ARG A 32 13.00 -10.74 3.31
N VAL A 33 13.13 -10.10 2.15
CA VAL A 33 13.92 -10.60 1.03
C VAL A 33 14.87 -9.48 0.59
N GLY A 34 16.13 -9.58 0.98
CA GLY A 34 17.14 -8.56 0.71
C GLY A 34 16.73 -7.18 1.27
N PRO A 35 16.63 -6.13 0.43
CA PRO A 35 16.27 -4.79 0.85
C PRO A 35 14.75 -4.56 0.95
N VAL A 36 13.93 -5.57 0.73
CA VAL A 36 12.46 -5.47 0.73
C VAL A 36 11.88 -6.21 1.91
N VAL A 37 10.95 -5.58 2.62
CA VAL A 37 10.10 -6.24 3.61
C VAL A 37 8.67 -6.25 3.07
N ALA A 38 8.12 -7.44 2.88
CA ALA A 38 6.74 -7.68 2.51
C ALA A 38 5.94 -8.02 3.78
N SER A 39 4.84 -7.32 4.03
CA SER A 39 4.02 -7.53 5.23
C SER A 39 2.55 -7.62 4.87
N LEU A 40 1.88 -8.69 5.31
CA LEU A 40 0.42 -8.76 5.36
C LEU A 40 -0.04 -8.00 6.61
N VAL A 41 -0.50 -6.76 6.43
CA VAL A 41 -0.81 -5.83 7.53
C VAL A 41 -1.96 -6.35 8.38
N ASN A 42 -2.94 -6.99 7.76
CA ASN A 42 -4.13 -7.55 8.42
C ASN A 42 -4.02 -9.05 8.73
N GLY A 43 -2.82 -9.63 8.55
CA GLY A 43 -2.64 -11.08 8.68
C GLY A 43 -3.10 -11.84 7.44
N VAL A 44 -3.28 -13.15 7.57
CA VAL A 44 -3.62 -14.04 6.45
C VAL A 44 -5.13 -14.06 6.18
N CYS A 45 -5.94 -13.89 7.21
CA CYS A 45 -7.40 -13.98 7.14
C CYS A 45 -8.12 -12.62 7.14
N GLY A 46 -7.40 -11.52 7.36
CA GLY A 46 -7.97 -10.17 7.32
C GLY A 46 -8.12 -9.64 5.89
N ASP A 47 -8.78 -8.48 5.77
CA ASP A 47 -8.96 -7.81 4.48
C ASP A 47 -7.62 -7.57 3.78
N PRO A 48 -7.55 -7.76 2.46
CA PRO A 48 -6.30 -7.68 1.72
C PRO A 48 -5.58 -6.34 1.87
N LEU A 49 -4.39 -6.36 2.43
CA LEU A 49 -3.48 -5.22 2.52
C LEU A 49 -2.03 -5.73 2.62
N LEU A 50 -1.36 -5.82 1.49
CA LEU A 50 0.06 -6.16 1.42
C LEU A 50 0.90 -4.89 1.29
N GLN A 51 1.81 -4.67 2.22
CA GLN A 51 2.79 -3.59 2.16
C GLN A 51 4.16 -4.13 1.74
N LEU A 52 4.78 -3.53 0.72
CA LEU A 52 6.18 -3.71 0.38
C LEU A 52 6.97 -2.46 0.79
N ARG A 53 7.85 -2.60 1.78
CA ARG A 53 8.69 -1.52 2.27
C ARG A 53 10.12 -1.69 1.76
N LEU A 54 10.67 -0.65 1.15
CA LEU A 54 12.05 -0.59 0.66
C LEU A 54 12.95 -0.03 1.78
N LEU A 55 13.81 -0.87 2.37
CA LEU A 55 14.53 -0.55 3.62
C LEU A 55 15.49 0.64 3.51
N HIS A 56 16.08 0.87 2.34
CA HIS A 56 17.04 1.95 2.12
C HIS A 56 16.43 3.17 1.40
N GLN A 57 15.10 3.21 1.31
CA GLN A 57 14.34 4.28 0.67
C GLN A 57 13.16 4.65 1.55
N SER A 58 12.83 5.94 1.65
CA SER A 58 11.59 6.40 2.29
C SER A 58 10.39 6.14 1.36
N ARG A 59 10.24 4.89 0.92
CA ARG A 59 9.25 4.48 -0.06
C ARG A 59 8.64 3.15 0.31
N SER A 60 7.32 3.06 0.21
CA SER A 60 6.60 1.79 0.26
C SER A 60 5.49 1.73 -0.79
N LEU A 61 5.14 0.50 -1.13
CA LEU A 61 4.09 0.16 -2.08
C LEU A 61 2.99 -0.57 -1.32
N LEU A 62 1.74 -0.37 -1.70
CA LEU A 62 0.61 -1.14 -1.18
C LEU A 62 -0.07 -1.92 -2.31
N PHE A 63 -0.54 -3.11 -1.98
CA PHE A 63 -1.41 -3.91 -2.83
C PHE A 63 -2.71 -4.11 -2.07
N ASP A 64 -3.79 -3.59 -2.65
CA ASP A 64 -5.09 -3.38 -2.07
C ASP A 64 -5.10 -2.46 -0.83
N LEU A 65 -6.28 -2.03 -0.45
CA LEU A 65 -6.57 -1.15 0.68
C LEU A 65 -7.79 -1.67 1.44
N GLY A 66 -7.68 -2.88 1.98
CA GLY A 66 -8.70 -3.42 2.87
C GLY A 66 -8.76 -2.62 4.17
N ASP A 67 -8.69 -3.24 5.33
CA ASP A 67 -8.61 -2.48 6.59
C ASP A 67 -7.22 -1.84 6.75
N THR A 68 -7.14 -0.52 6.61
CA THR A 68 -5.91 0.26 6.81
C THR A 68 -5.74 0.77 8.24
N GLY A 69 -6.69 0.54 9.13
CA GLY A 69 -6.65 0.99 10.53
C GLY A 69 -5.49 0.42 11.34
N ARG A 70 -4.97 -0.73 10.92
CA ARG A 70 -3.78 -1.38 11.54
C ARG A 70 -2.45 -0.85 11.03
N MET A 71 -2.44 -0.07 9.96
CA MET A 71 -1.20 0.50 9.41
C MET A 71 -0.76 1.73 10.21
N PRO A 72 0.48 1.76 10.74
CA PRO A 72 0.97 2.93 11.42
C PRO A 72 0.99 4.16 10.51
N LEU A 73 0.63 5.33 11.04
CA LEU A 73 0.58 6.59 10.29
C LEU A 73 1.91 6.90 9.59
N ARG A 74 3.03 6.63 10.26
CA ARG A 74 4.37 6.80 9.68
C ARG A 74 4.55 5.94 8.41
N SER A 75 4.02 4.72 8.41
CA SER A 75 4.07 3.83 7.24
C SER A 75 3.20 4.36 6.11
N ALA A 76 2.01 4.88 6.40
CA ALA A 76 1.13 5.50 5.41
C ALA A 76 1.79 6.70 4.72
N HIS A 77 2.55 7.52 5.46
CA HIS A 77 3.28 8.66 4.90
C HIS A 77 4.38 8.28 3.90
N GLN A 78 4.93 7.08 4.00
CA GLN A 78 5.97 6.56 3.10
C GLN A 78 5.39 5.91 1.84
N VAL A 79 4.07 5.73 1.76
CA VAL A 79 3.44 5.13 0.58
C VAL A 79 3.51 6.06 -0.61
N THR A 80 4.08 5.57 -1.69
CA THR A 80 4.21 6.30 -2.95
C THR A 80 3.29 5.75 -4.03
N ASP A 81 3.00 4.46 -3.98
CA ASP A 81 2.22 3.75 -4.99
C ASP A 81 1.26 2.75 -4.34
N ILE A 82 0.07 2.64 -4.89
CA ILE A 82 -0.97 1.71 -4.47
C ILE A 82 -1.49 0.99 -5.71
N PHE A 83 -1.57 -0.33 -5.63
CA PHE A 83 -2.08 -1.20 -6.68
C PHE A 83 -3.37 -1.83 -6.19
N ILE A 84 -4.49 -1.48 -6.81
CA ILE A 84 -5.82 -2.00 -6.50
C ILE A 84 -6.16 -3.10 -7.50
N THR A 85 -6.39 -4.31 -6.99
CA THR A 85 -6.77 -5.46 -7.83
C THR A 85 -8.17 -5.29 -8.38
N HIS A 86 -9.12 -4.89 -7.53
CA HIS A 86 -10.49 -4.57 -7.89
C HIS A 86 -11.17 -3.73 -6.79
N CYS A 87 -12.38 -3.19 -7.05
CA CYS A 87 -13.02 -2.20 -6.19
C CYS A 87 -14.13 -2.79 -5.30
N HIS A 88 -14.01 -4.02 -4.79
CA HIS A 88 -14.88 -4.50 -3.73
C HIS A 88 -14.50 -3.87 -2.38
N ALA A 89 -15.44 -3.87 -1.44
CA ALA A 89 -15.30 -3.14 -0.17
C ALA A 89 -14.08 -3.60 0.65
N ASP A 90 -13.80 -4.89 0.69
CA ASP A 90 -12.67 -5.52 1.36
C ASP A 90 -11.31 -5.22 0.72
N HIS A 91 -11.29 -4.69 -0.52
CA HIS A 91 -10.07 -4.31 -1.24
C HIS A 91 -9.84 -2.80 -1.32
N ILE A 92 -10.86 -1.96 -1.06
CA ILE A 92 -10.76 -0.50 -1.19
C ILE A 92 -11.34 0.27 0.01
N GLY A 93 -12.00 -0.41 0.96
CA GLY A 93 -12.70 0.24 2.08
C GLY A 93 -11.77 1.05 2.98
N GLY A 94 -10.53 0.65 3.14
CA GLY A 94 -9.51 1.37 3.90
C GLY A 94 -9.01 2.66 3.25
N PHE A 95 -9.43 2.96 2.01
CA PHE A 95 -9.05 4.19 1.33
C PHE A 95 -9.41 5.45 2.12
N MET A 96 -10.52 5.47 2.85
CA MET A 96 -10.97 6.62 3.64
C MET A 96 -9.98 6.95 4.77
N TRP A 97 -9.48 5.96 5.49
CA TRP A 97 -8.46 6.17 6.50
C TRP A 97 -7.14 6.61 5.86
N PHE A 98 -6.74 5.96 4.77
CA PHE A 98 -5.53 6.32 4.03
C PHE A 98 -5.60 7.75 3.50
N LEU A 99 -6.74 8.14 2.91
CA LEU A 99 -7.02 9.50 2.44
C LEU A 99 -6.81 10.53 3.55
N ARG A 100 -7.41 10.29 4.73
CA ARG A 100 -7.23 11.15 5.92
C ARG A 100 -5.76 11.24 6.34
N SER A 101 -5.01 10.15 6.27
CA SER A 101 -3.60 10.12 6.64
C SER A 101 -2.70 10.96 5.73
N ARG A 102 -3.19 11.31 4.53
CA ARG A 102 -2.47 12.10 3.52
C ARG A 102 -2.80 13.59 3.53
N ILE A 103 -3.56 14.07 4.51
CA ILE A 103 -3.77 15.52 4.71
C ILE A 103 -2.43 16.14 5.15
N GLY A 104 -1.93 17.09 4.36
CA GLY A 104 -0.64 17.75 4.58
C GLY A 104 0.13 17.93 3.27
N HIS A 105 1.36 18.43 3.38
CA HIS A 105 2.23 18.68 2.22
C HIS A 105 2.97 17.42 1.76
N PHE A 106 2.23 16.38 1.36
CA PHE A 106 2.80 15.15 0.84
C PHE A 106 2.87 15.18 -0.70
N PRO A 107 3.87 14.51 -1.30
CA PRO A 107 3.85 14.25 -2.75
C PRO A 107 2.60 13.48 -3.16
N PRO A 108 2.09 13.66 -4.39
CA PRO A 108 0.97 12.87 -4.89
C PRO A 108 1.25 11.37 -4.80
N CYS A 109 0.29 10.61 -4.26
CA CYS A 109 0.36 9.15 -4.26
C CYS A 109 -0.25 8.63 -5.58
N ARG A 110 0.41 7.66 -6.21
CA ARG A 110 -0.08 7.04 -7.45
C ARG A 110 -0.93 5.83 -7.11
N LEU A 111 -2.11 5.77 -7.72
CA LEU A 111 -3.01 4.61 -7.65
C LEU A 111 -3.06 3.94 -9.01
N PHE A 112 -2.89 2.64 -9.04
CA PHE A 112 -3.00 1.81 -10.24
C PHE A 112 -4.11 0.79 -10.02
N GLY A 113 -4.96 0.56 -11.01
CA GLY A 113 -6.01 -0.44 -10.88
C GLY A 113 -6.88 -0.58 -12.13
N PRO A 114 -8.00 -1.30 -12.02
CA PRO A 114 -8.85 -1.62 -13.17
C PRO A 114 -9.57 -0.40 -13.75
N PRO A 115 -10.13 -0.52 -14.96
CA PRO A 115 -11.02 0.49 -15.53
C PRO A 115 -12.15 0.86 -14.56
N GLY A 116 -12.43 2.15 -14.41
CA GLY A 116 -13.43 2.69 -13.47
C GLY A 116 -12.88 3.04 -12.09
N LEU A 117 -11.62 2.71 -11.76
CA LEU A 117 -11.00 3.07 -10.47
C LEU A 117 -11.13 4.57 -10.17
N MET A 118 -10.88 5.43 -11.17
CA MET A 118 -10.97 6.88 -10.99
C MET A 118 -12.35 7.31 -10.49
N ARG A 119 -13.42 6.74 -11.02
CA ARG A 119 -14.79 7.07 -10.62
C ARG A 119 -15.04 6.68 -9.15
N HIS A 120 -14.53 5.53 -8.70
CA HIS A 120 -14.69 5.09 -7.31
C HIS A 120 -13.90 5.98 -6.36
N ILE A 121 -12.65 6.30 -6.67
CA ILE A 121 -11.80 7.21 -5.88
C ILE A 121 -12.41 8.61 -5.82
N ALA A 122 -12.84 9.17 -6.95
CA ALA A 122 -13.49 10.47 -6.99
C ALA A 122 -14.78 10.51 -6.17
N GLY A 123 -15.60 9.43 -6.22
CA GLY A 123 -16.81 9.29 -5.42
C GLY A 123 -16.52 9.31 -3.91
N MET A 124 -15.51 8.60 -3.46
CA MET A 124 -15.11 8.59 -2.05
C MET A 124 -14.59 9.96 -1.60
N ILE A 125 -13.77 10.63 -2.42
CA ILE A 125 -13.25 11.97 -2.10
C ILE A 125 -14.37 13.00 -2.08
N SER A 126 -15.30 12.97 -3.04
CA SER A 126 -16.40 13.93 -3.13
C SER A 126 -17.45 13.79 -2.02
N GLY A 127 -17.48 12.64 -1.34
CA GLY A 127 -18.33 12.41 -0.17
C GLY A 127 -17.86 13.09 1.12
N ILE A 128 -16.72 13.81 1.07
CA ILE A 128 -16.11 14.47 2.24
C ILE A 128 -16.13 15.98 2.03
N LEU A 129 -16.37 16.72 3.11
CA LEU A 129 -16.26 18.18 3.12
C LEU A 129 -14.81 18.61 3.33
N TRP A 130 -14.26 19.40 2.39
CA TRP A 130 -12.83 19.81 2.37
C TRP A 130 -12.62 21.30 2.68
N ASP A 131 -13.61 21.99 3.23
CA ASP A 131 -13.65 23.45 3.48
C ASP A 131 -12.53 23.96 4.40
N ARG A 132 -11.92 23.08 5.20
CA ARG A 132 -10.89 23.42 6.19
C ARG A 132 -9.49 22.94 5.87
N VAL A 133 -9.29 22.32 4.72
CA VAL A 133 -8.02 21.69 4.38
C VAL A 133 -7.14 22.58 3.49
N GLU A 134 -7.76 23.51 2.76
CA GLU A 134 -7.10 24.47 1.85
C GLU A 134 -6.18 23.75 0.84
N ASP A 135 -4.91 24.18 0.74
CA ASP A 135 -3.90 23.59 -0.16
C ASP A 135 -3.25 22.31 0.37
N ARG A 136 -3.61 21.89 1.60
CA ARG A 136 -3.09 20.69 2.25
C ARG A 136 -3.90 19.43 1.97
N GLY A 137 -4.83 19.49 1.05
CA GLY A 137 -5.63 18.34 0.63
C GLY A 137 -4.78 17.19 0.11
N PRO A 138 -5.21 15.93 0.32
CA PRO A 138 -4.51 14.76 -0.20
C PRO A 138 -4.53 14.76 -1.72
N ARG A 139 -3.39 14.42 -2.33
CA ARG A 139 -3.22 14.44 -3.79
C ARG A 139 -2.95 13.06 -4.32
N PHE A 140 -3.70 12.66 -5.35
CA PHE A 140 -3.57 11.37 -6.01
C PHE A 140 -3.41 11.53 -7.52
N VAL A 141 -2.72 10.57 -8.12
CA VAL A 141 -2.69 10.38 -9.57
C VAL A 141 -3.18 8.97 -9.86
N VAL A 142 -4.34 8.84 -10.45
CA VAL A 142 -4.96 7.55 -10.75
C VAL A 142 -4.56 7.08 -12.13
N HIS A 143 -4.14 5.83 -12.23
CA HIS A 143 -3.81 5.13 -13.46
C HIS A 143 -4.75 3.94 -13.62
N GLU A 144 -5.61 3.96 -14.61
CA GLU A 144 -6.44 2.81 -14.97
C GLU A 144 -5.72 1.94 -15.99
N CYS A 145 -5.63 0.65 -15.70
CA CYS A 145 -5.03 -0.36 -16.57
C CYS A 145 -6.10 -0.92 -17.54
N HIS A 146 -5.98 -0.58 -18.81
CA HIS A 146 -6.91 -1.00 -19.87
C HIS A 146 -6.25 -2.02 -20.81
N GLY A 147 -5.81 -3.15 -20.26
CA GLY A 147 -5.14 -4.18 -21.05
C GLY A 147 -3.76 -3.74 -21.55
N ASP A 148 -3.72 -3.11 -22.71
CA ASP A 148 -2.50 -2.71 -23.42
C ASP A 148 -2.05 -1.26 -23.15
N HIS A 149 -2.87 -0.46 -22.47
CA HIS A 149 -2.55 0.95 -22.17
C HIS A 149 -2.98 1.40 -20.77
N LEU A 150 -2.35 2.48 -20.30
CA LEU A 150 -2.69 3.16 -19.06
C LEU A 150 -3.41 4.48 -19.34
N LYS A 151 -4.57 4.67 -18.73
CA LYS A 151 -5.28 5.95 -18.71
C LYS A 151 -4.97 6.68 -17.41
N ARG A 152 -4.45 7.90 -17.50
CA ARG A 152 -4.01 8.69 -16.35
C ARG A 152 -4.95 9.83 -16.05
N TRP A 153 -5.26 10.00 -14.75
CA TRP A 153 -6.06 11.09 -14.20
C TRP A 153 -5.30 11.81 -13.08
N LYS A 154 -5.49 13.12 -12.96
CA LYS A 154 -4.94 13.94 -11.88
C LYS A 154 -6.05 14.65 -11.14
#